data_16cc34144d2dd3c168cbfd649680a255
#
_entry.id   16cc34144d2dd3c168cbfd649680a255
#
_cell.length_a   1.000
_cell.length_b   1.000
_cell.length_c   1.000
_cell.angle_alpha   90.00
_cell.angle_beta   90.00
_cell.angle_gamma   90.00
#
_symmetry.space_group_name_H-M   'P 1'
#
loop_
_entity.id
_entity.type
_entity.pdbx_description
1 polymer ?
#
loop_
_entity_poly.entity_id
_entity_poly.type
_entity_poly.pdbx_seq_one_letter_code
_entity_poly.pdbx_strand_id
1 'polypeptide(L)'
;MDYSNLSTDKLVALRDQLSNDIAKYHNFQMVRKIQLNSAYGAIGNEFFRYYNTQMAEAITLSGQLSIQWIANKLNEYMNKILGSGSYDYVIASDTDSIYLKFDDLIQKIMPGETDNTKIVDYLDKIVNKAFDPYIQKQFEILGNVMNVFENRMVMAREVIANKGLWTAKKRYILNVFDSEGIRYSTPKLKIMGIETTRSSTPAIVRKELKECINIIMNKDEDTFIDYVQAFKKSFMALPADQIAFPRSVNGLLKYTDSSTIYKKSTPIAVKGALIYNHNIKTMRLGKKYKQIQEGEKIKFVYLKTPNPFGGSSGEDHVISFPTVIPKEFEIDDFVDMNLQFEKTFLDPLNTILKNIGWETEKKNTLESLFN
;
A
#
# COMPACT_ATOMS: atom_id res chain seq x y z
N MET A 1 1.03 35.67 7.66
CA MET A 1 0.76 36.67 6.60
C MET A 1 -0.75 36.86 6.55
N ASP A 2 -1.20 38.09 6.60
CA ASP A 2 -2.62 38.40 6.47
C ASP A 2 -2.96 38.59 4.97
N TYR A 3 -3.86 37.79 4.45
CA TYR A 3 -4.27 37.79 3.05
C TYR A 3 -5.64 38.48 2.83
N SER A 4 -6.25 39.00 3.89
CA SER A 4 -7.63 39.58 3.87
C SER A 4 -7.76 40.80 2.97
N ASN A 5 -6.65 41.49 2.67
CA ASN A 5 -6.65 42.72 1.86
C ASN A 5 -6.23 42.51 0.38
N LEU A 6 -6.13 41.26 -0.08
CA LEU A 6 -5.72 40.97 -1.45
C LEU A 6 -6.97 40.85 -2.36
N SER A 7 -6.90 41.44 -3.57
CA SER A 7 -7.93 41.19 -4.59
C SER A 7 -7.93 39.71 -5.04
N THR A 8 -9.07 39.26 -5.56
CA THR A 8 -9.22 37.85 -6.05
C THR A 8 -8.14 37.46 -7.05
N ASP A 9 -7.79 38.38 -7.98
CA ASP A 9 -6.74 38.10 -8.99
C ASP A 9 -5.38 37.90 -8.36
N LYS A 10 -5.03 38.71 -7.34
CA LYS A 10 -3.79 38.57 -6.59
C LYS A 10 -3.75 37.27 -5.77
N LEU A 11 -4.88 36.86 -5.20
CA LEU A 11 -5.00 35.58 -4.49
C LEU A 11 -4.84 34.39 -5.44
N VAL A 12 -5.41 34.45 -6.63
CA VAL A 12 -5.25 33.42 -7.67
C VAL A 12 -3.78 33.34 -8.11
N ALA A 13 -3.14 34.47 -8.42
CA ALA A 13 -1.74 34.51 -8.81
C ALA A 13 -0.81 33.97 -7.70
N LEU A 14 -1.07 34.35 -6.45
CA LEU A 14 -0.32 33.83 -5.30
C LEU A 14 -0.51 32.32 -5.10
N ARG A 15 -1.74 31.83 -5.23
CA ARG A 15 -2.02 30.37 -5.18
C ARG A 15 -1.24 29.62 -6.25
N ASP A 16 -1.24 30.12 -7.48
CA ASP A 16 -0.56 29.46 -8.60
C ASP A 16 0.97 29.52 -8.41
N GLN A 17 1.51 30.63 -7.92
CA GLN A 17 2.92 30.74 -7.55
C GLN A 17 3.28 29.73 -6.44
N LEU A 18 2.52 29.69 -5.35
CA LEU A 18 2.78 28.75 -4.24
C LEU A 18 2.64 27.28 -4.69
N SER A 19 1.70 26.97 -5.58
CA SER A 19 1.55 25.63 -6.15
C SER A 19 2.78 25.24 -6.96
N ASN A 20 3.32 26.17 -7.76
CA ASN A 20 4.55 25.95 -8.53
C ASN A 20 5.77 25.80 -7.61
N ASP A 21 5.88 26.61 -6.57
CA ASP A 21 6.97 26.53 -5.60
C ASP A 21 6.92 25.19 -4.83
N ILE A 22 5.75 24.75 -4.38
CA ILE A 22 5.55 23.44 -3.75
C ILE A 22 6.02 22.32 -4.70
N ALA A 23 5.58 22.32 -5.96
CA ALA A 23 5.99 21.32 -6.94
C ALA A 23 7.52 21.35 -7.18
N LYS A 24 8.11 22.54 -7.29
CA LYS A 24 9.56 22.74 -7.48
C LYS A 24 10.37 22.16 -6.32
N TYR A 25 10.03 22.54 -5.08
CA TYR A 25 10.76 22.06 -3.90
C TYR A 25 10.53 20.58 -3.64
N HIS A 26 9.32 20.06 -3.88
CA HIS A 26 9.04 18.63 -3.84
C HIS A 26 9.93 17.86 -4.83
N ASN A 27 10.05 18.33 -6.07
CA ASN A 27 10.92 17.71 -7.07
C ASN A 27 12.40 17.76 -6.67
N PHE A 28 12.88 18.87 -6.11
CA PHE A 28 14.25 18.97 -5.62
C PHE A 28 14.52 17.98 -4.47
N GLN A 29 13.62 17.88 -3.50
CA GLN A 29 13.72 16.91 -2.41
C GLN A 29 13.75 15.47 -2.98
N MET A 30 12.85 15.15 -3.88
CA MET A 30 12.75 13.82 -4.47
C MET A 30 14.01 13.43 -5.25
N VAL A 31 14.56 14.34 -6.06
CA VAL A 31 15.81 14.10 -6.80
C VAL A 31 16.97 13.82 -5.83
N ARG A 32 17.11 14.61 -4.76
CA ARG A 32 18.15 14.39 -3.74
C ARG A 32 18.00 13.06 -3.03
N LYS A 33 16.78 12.71 -2.64
CA LYS A 33 16.45 11.40 -2.03
C LYS A 33 16.82 10.24 -2.97
N ILE A 34 16.46 10.35 -4.26
CA ILE A 34 16.80 9.32 -5.26
C ILE A 34 18.32 9.21 -5.44
N GLN A 35 19.05 10.34 -5.51
CA GLN A 35 20.52 10.34 -5.62
C GLN A 35 21.18 9.61 -4.43
N LEU A 36 20.77 9.93 -3.19
CA LEU A 36 21.30 9.29 -1.99
C LEU A 36 21.01 7.77 -1.96
N ASN A 37 19.77 7.38 -2.25
CA ASN A 37 19.40 5.97 -2.27
C ASN A 37 20.10 5.21 -3.41
N SER A 38 20.34 5.85 -4.55
CA SER A 38 21.05 5.27 -5.69
C SER A 38 22.53 5.05 -5.41
N ALA A 39 23.16 5.88 -4.57
CA ALA A 39 24.56 5.70 -4.18
C ALA A 39 24.80 4.36 -3.49
N TYR A 40 23.94 3.99 -2.53
CA TYR A 40 23.99 2.66 -1.90
C TYR A 40 23.79 1.53 -2.92
N GLY A 41 22.75 1.64 -3.76
CA GLY A 41 22.48 0.65 -4.80
C GLY A 41 23.62 0.51 -5.81
N ALA A 42 24.29 1.61 -6.15
CA ALA A 42 25.45 1.59 -7.04
C ALA A 42 26.64 0.85 -6.41
N ILE A 43 26.95 1.10 -5.13
CA ILE A 43 28.06 0.41 -4.44
C ILE A 43 27.84 -1.12 -4.43
N GLY A 44 26.59 -1.57 -4.33
CA GLY A 44 26.23 -3.00 -4.37
C GLY A 44 26.06 -3.59 -5.78
N ASN A 45 26.27 -2.83 -6.85
CA ASN A 45 26.09 -3.28 -8.23
C ASN A 45 27.44 -3.64 -8.87
N GLU A 46 27.59 -4.88 -9.34
CA GLU A 46 28.83 -5.41 -9.96
C GLU A 46 29.32 -4.63 -11.19
N PHE A 47 28.42 -3.92 -11.89
CA PHE A 47 28.79 -3.08 -13.04
C PHE A 47 29.22 -1.66 -12.67
N PHE A 48 29.18 -1.29 -11.37
CA PHE A 48 29.57 0.04 -10.94
C PHE A 48 31.07 0.12 -10.70
N ARG A 49 31.69 1.22 -11.15
CA ARG A 49 33.17 1.43 -11.04
C ARG A 49 33.72 1.27 -9.62
N TYR A 50 32.94 1.65 -8.60
CA TYR A 50 33.32 1.60 -7.18
C TYR A 50 32.54 0.49 -6.46
N TYR A 51 32.24 -0.61 -7.15
CA TYR A 51 31.60 -1.77 -6.56
C TYR A 51 32.35 -2.32 -5.36
N ASN A 52 31.66 -2.50 -4.24
CA ASN A 52 32.21 -3.04 -3.00
C ASN A 52 31.11 -3.68 -2.16
N THR A 53 31.01 -4.99 -2.20
CA THR A 53 30.01 -5.77 -1.44
C THR A 53 30.19 -5.64 0.06
N GLN A 54 31.42 -5.60 0.56
CA GLN A 54 31.70 -5.48 1.99
C GLN A 54 31.20 -4.12 2.53
N MET A 55 31.38 -3.05 1.77
CA MET A 55 30.86 -1.73 2.14
C MET A 55 29.33 -1.72 2.11
N ALA A 56 28.70 -2.32 1.10
CA ALA A 56 27.24 -2.41 1.01
C ALA A 56 26.68 -3.24 2.17
N GLU A 57 27.31 -4.34 2.52
CA GLU A 57 26.96 -5.19 3.67
C GLU A 57 27.13 -4.44 5.00
N ALA A 58 28.25 -3.74 5.18
CA ALA A 58 28.52 -2.94 6.40
C ALA A 58 27.45 -1.88 6.62
N ILE A 59 26.98 -1.18 5.55
CA ILE A 59 25.91 -0.18 5.64
C ILE A 59 24.60 -0.85 6.14
N THR A 60 24.24 -2.01 5.59
CA THR A 60 22.99 -2.69 6.00
C THR A 60 23.07 -3.27 7.40
N LEU A 61 24.18 -3.86 7.78
CA LEU A 61 24.40 -4.43 9.13
C LEU A 61 24.40 -3.31 10.19
N SER A 62 25.05 -2.18 9.89
CA SER A 62 25.03 -1.01 10.79
C SER A 62 23.61 -0.47 10.96
N GLY A 63 22.81 -0.41 9.88
CA GLY A 63 21.41 -0.03 9.94
C GLY A 63 20.56 -0.98 10.80
N GLN A 64 20.75 -2.29 10.61
CA GLN A 64 20.08 -3.31 11.43
C GLN A 64 20.41 -3.19 12.92
N LEU A 65 21.70 -3.03 13.24
CA LEU A 65 22.15 -2.84 14.61
C LEU A 65 21.53 -1.57 15.23
N SER A 66 21.55 -0.46 14.49
CA SER A 66 21.03 0.83 14.95
C SER A 66 19.55 0.77 15.28
N ILE A 67 18.72 0.18 14.40
CA ILE A 67 17.29 0.09 14.63
C ILE A 67 16.94 -0.86 15.79
N GLN A 68 17.65 -1.98 15.92
CA GLN A 68 17.47 -2.92 17.04
C GLN A 68 17.91 -2.30 18.36
N TRP A 69 19.02 -1.57 18.37
CA TRP A 69 19.50 -0.87 19.57
C TRP A 69 18.45 0.11 20.08
N ILE A 70 17.97 0.98 19.22
CA ILE A 70 16.97 2.01 19.61
C ILE A 70 15.65 1.36 20.02
N ALA A 71 15.17 0.30 19.31
CA ALA A 71 13.97 -0.41 19.68
C ALA A 71 14.06 -0.96 21.11
N ASN A 72 15.16 -1.63 21.45
CA ASN A 72 15.40 -2.16 22.80
C ASN A 72 15.46 -1.03 23.84
N LYS A 73 16.18 0.06 23.54
CA LYS A 73 16.32 1.19 24.46
C LYS A 73 15.00 1.94 24.69
N LEU A 74 14.14 2.04 23.67
CA LEU A 74 12.81 2.61 23.81
C LEU A 74 11.90 1.71 24.66
N ASN A 75 11.96 0.40 24.51
CA ASN A 75 11.25 -0.54 25.38
C ASN A 75 11.72 -0.42 26.84
N GLU A 76 13.03 -0.40 27.10
CA GLU A 76 13.59 -0.17 28.42
C GLU A 76 13.08 1.15 29.03
N TYR A 77 13.07 2.23 28.24
CA TYR A 77 12.64 3.55 28.66
C TYR A 77 11.15 3.59 29.00
N MET A 78 10.30 3.03 28.13
CA MET A 78 8.85 2.94 28.36
C MET A 78 8.53 2.11 29.60
N ASN A 79 9.14 0.93 29.77
CA ASN A 79 8.97 0.08 30.93
C ASN A 79 9.36 0.79 32.24
N LYS A 80 10.45 1.57 32.21
CA LYS A 80 10.88 2.36 33.38
C LYS A 80 9.88 3.46 33.75
N ILE A 81 9.33 4.19 32.75
CA ILE A 81 8.35 5.26 32.98
C ILE A 81 7.03 4.69 33.51
N LEU A 82 6.59 3.57 32.95
CA LEU A 82 5.29 2.99 33.26
C LEU A 82 5.32 2.05 34.45
N GLY A 83 6.48 1.51 34.81
CA GLY A 83 6.63 0.50 35.85
C GLY A 83 6.11 -0.87 35.44
N SER A 84 6.12 -1.19 34.13
CA SER A 84 5.47 -2.37 33.54
C SER A 84 6.37 -3.62 33.43
N GLY A 85 7.58 -3.56 33.93
CA GLY A 85 8.51 -4.70 33.94
C GLY A 85 9.15 -4.96 32.59
N SER A 86 8.61 -5.86 31.78
CA SER A 86 9.18 -6.27 30.49
C SER A 86 8.15 -6.31 29.36
N TYR A 87 7.28 -5.33 29.28
CA TYR A 87 6.30 -5.22 28.19
C TYR A 87 6.96 -4.69 26.91
N ASP A 88 6.54 -5.19 25.75
CA ASP A 88 7.03 -4.72 24.44
C ASP A 88 6.12 -3.63 23.89
N TYR A 89 6.59 -2.38 23.96
CA TYR A 89 5.91 -1.19 23.41
C TYR A 89 6.25 -0.92 21.95
N VAL A 90 7.27 -1.60 21.40
CA VAL A 90 7.62 -1.52 19.99
C VAL A 90 6.78 -2.53 19.20
N ILE A 91 5.69 -2.06 18.62
CA ILE A 91 4.74 -2.93 17.91
C ILE A 91 5.19 -3.31 16.50
N ALA A 92 6.05 -2.50 15.88
CA ALA A 92 6.65 -2.78 14.57
C ALA A 92 7.91 -1.95 14.35
N SER A 93 8.79 -2.44 13.49
CA SER A 93 9.92 -1.69 12.95
C SER A 93 10.09 -2.02 11.46
N ASP A 94 10.51 -1.06 10.65
CA ASP A 94 10.83 -1.28 9.24
C ASP A 94 12.01 -0.40 8.82
N THR A 95 13.13 -1.02 8.52
CA THR A 95 14.37 -0.42 7.99
C THR A 95 14.94 0.68 8.91
N ASP A 96 14.30 1.83 8.97
CA ASP A 96 14.73 3.05 9.68
C ASP A 96 13.60 3.67 10.54
N SER A 97 12.48 2.99 10.69
CA SER A 97 11.34 3.45 11.48
C SER A 97 10.93 2.48 12.58
N ILE A 98 10.45 3.04 13.70
CA ILE A 98 9.93 2.31 14.85
C ILE A 98 8.52 2.82 15.15
N TYR A 99 7.61 1.91 15.44
CA TYR A 99 6.23 2.21 15.84
C TYR A 99 6.04 1.86 17.31
N LEU A 100 5.73 2.87 18.11
CA LEU A 100 5.53 2.76 19.55
C LEU A 100 4.06 2.84 19.91
N LYS A 101 3.63 1.99 20.84
CA LYS A 101 2.32 2.05 21.48
C LYS A 101 2.37 2.98 22.69
N PHE A 102 1.48 3.98 22.73
CA PHE A 102 1.42 4.96 23.82
C PHE A 102 0.14 4.89 24.67
N ASP A 103 -0.73 3.91 24.45
CA ASP A 103 -2.02 3.81 25.13
C ASP A 103 -1.87 3.84 26.66
N ASP A 104 -0.97 3.02 27.21
CA ASP A 104 -0.76 2.92 28.66
C ASP A 104 -0.18 4.22 29.23
N LEU A 105 0.65 4.92 28.46
CA LEU A 105 1.18 6.22 28.87
C LEU A 105 0.07 7.27 28.92
N ILE A 106 -0.81 7.30 27.91
CA ILE A 106 -1.94 8.22 27.86
C ILE A 106 -2.92 7.93 28.98
N GLN A 107 -3.27 6.67 29.24
CA GLN A 107 -4.14 6.31 30.36
C GLN A 107 -3.56 6.74 31.72
N LYS A 108 -2.23 6.62 31.89
CA LYS A 108 -1.57 7.02 33.14
C LYS A 108 -1.61 8.53 33.38
N ILE A 109 -1.46 9.34 32.32
CA ILE A 109 -1.25 10.78 32.42
C ILE A 109 -2.52 11.58 32.16
N MET A 110 -3.39 11.09 31.27
CA MET A 110 -4.64 11.73 30.86
C MET A 110 -5.81 10.73 31.00
N PRO A 111 -6.10 10.23 32.19
CA PRO A 111 -7.12 9.20 32.39
C PRO A 111 -8.49 9.69 31.90
N GLY A 112 -9.12 8.92 31.00
CA GLY A 112 -10.46 9.23 30.48
C GLY A 112 -10.49 10.30 29.36
N GLU A 113 -9.35 10.84 28.92
CA GLU A 113 -9.34 11.78 27.79
C GLU A 113 -9.60 11.01 26.47
N THR A 114 -10.55 11.52 25.68
CA THR A 114 -10.96 10.95 24.38
C THR A 114 -10.75 11.91 23.21
N ASP A 115 -10.40 13.17 23.50
CA ASP A 115 -10.13 14.17 22.48
C ASP A 115 -8.76 13.90 21.83
N ASN A 116 -8.78 13.37 20.61
CA ASN A 116 -7.57 13.07 19.85
C ASN A 116 -6.67 14.31 19.66
N THR A 117 -7.21 15.52 19.57
CA THR A 117 -6.42 16.74 19.39
C THR A 117 -5.54 16.99 20.61
N LYS A 118 -6.12 16.93 21.80
CA LYS A 118 -5.37 17.10 23.07
C LYS A 118 -4.33 16.01 23.27
N ILE A 119 -4.69 14.76 22.94
CA ILE A 119 -3.77 13.61 23.05
C ILE A 119 -2.58 13.81 22.12
N VAL A 120 -2.83 14.18 20.87
CA VAL A 120 -1.77 14.42 19.86
C VAL A 120 -0.87 15.59 20.25
N ASP A 121 -1.43 16.68 20.78
CA ASP A 121 -0.65 17.83 21.26
C ASP A 121 0.23 17.46 22.46
N TYR A 122 -0.28 16.61 23.34
CA TYR A 122 0.49 16.10 24.45
C TYR A 122 1.62 15.17 24.01
N LEU A 123 1.31 14.21 23.13
CA LEU A 123 2.31 13.28 22.56
C LEU A 123 3.41 14.03 21.82
N ASP A 124 3.07 15.02 21.02
CA ASP A 124 4.06 15.85 20.34
C ASP A 124 5.03 16.53 21.32
N LYS A 125 4.48 17.12 22.40
CA LYS A 125 5.30 17.76 23.44
C LYS A 125 6.21 16.78 24.16
N ILE A 126 5.70 15.60 24.51
CA ILE A 126 6.51 14.62 25.27
C ILE A 126 7.56 13.96 24.39
N VAL A 127 7.25 13.68 23.13
CA VAL A 127 8.24 13.14 22.18
C VAL A 127 9.40 14.13 22.01
N ASN A 128 9.11 15.37 21.68
CA ASN A 128 10.14 16.40 21.50
C ASN A 128 10.97 16.67 22.75
N LYS A 129 10.36 16.59 23.95
CA LYS A 129 11.04 16.93 25.22
C LYS A 129 11.77 15.77 25.90
N ALA A 130 11.29 14.53 25.69
CA ALA A 130 11.80 13.38 26.41
C ALA A 130 12.34 12.28 25.49
N PHE A 131 11.60 11.91 24.43
CA PHE A 131 11.97 10.79 23.56
C PHE A 131 13.10 11.17 22.59
N ASP A 132 12.99 12.28 21.89
CA ASP A 132 14.02 12.71 20.93
C ASP A 132 15.40 12.93 21.60
N PRO A 133 15.52 13.63 22.75
CA PRO A 133 16.79 13.73 23.47
C PRO A 133 17.31 12.38 23.97
N TYR A 134 16.41 11.50 24.40
CA TYR A 134 16.79 10.15 24.83
C TYR A 134 17.33 9.31 23.68
N ILE A 135 16.67 9.33 22.51
CA ILE A 135 17.10 8.63 21.29
C ILE A 135 18.47 9.15 20.85
N GLN A 136 18.66 10.46 20.82
CA GLN A 136 19.93 11.09 20.44
C GLN A 136 21.07 10.63 21.36
N LYS A 137 20.84 10.61 22.66
CA LYS A 137 21.80 10.09 23.63
C LYS A 137 22.12 8.61 23.41
N GLN A 138 21.14 7.79 23.06
CA GLN A 138 21.37 6.37 22.77
C GLN A 138 22.18 6.16 21.50
N PHE A 139 22.01 6.99 20.47
CA PHE A 139 22.87 6.97 19.28
C PHE A 139 24.31 7.42 19.57
N GLU A 140 24.51 8.37 20.49
CA GLU A 140 25.85 8.75 20.93
C GLU A 140 26.55 7.58 21.65
N ILE A 141 25.83 6.90 22.55
CA ILE A 141 26.36 5.71 23.24
C ILE A 141 26.71 4.61 22.22
N LEU A 142 25.81 4.31 21.29
CA LEU A 142 26.08 3.33 20.24
C LEU A 142 27.29 3.73 19.38
N GLY A 143 27.39 5.00 19.00
CA GLY A 143 28.52 5.53 18.24
C GLY A 143 29.85 5.34 18.96
N ASN A 144 29.88 5.57 20.27
CA ASN A 144 31.07 5.33 21.08
C ASN A 144 31.43 3.84 21.16
N VAL A 145 30.45 2.95 21.34
CA VAL A 145 30.67 1.49 21.36
C VAL A 145 31.22 1.00 20.02
N MET A 146 30.73 1.54 18.91
CA MET A 146 31.17 1.18 17.56
C MET A 146 32.42 1.93 17.10
N ASN A 147 32.95 2.84 17.91
CA ASN A 147 34.11 3.69 17.58
C ASN A 147 33.92 4.45 16.25
N VAL A 148 32.73 5.03 16.03
CA VAL A 148 32.44 5.83 14.83
C VAL A 148 33.21 7.16 14.88
N PHE A 149 33.71 7.61 13.73
CA PHE A 149 34.43 8.89 13.62
C PHE A 149 33.52 10.07 13.96
N GLU A 150 32.29 10.06 13.53
CA GLU A 150 31.30 11.10 13.77
C GLU A 150 29.89 10.49 13.80
N ASN A 151 29.12 10.74 14.85
CA ASN A 151 27.74 10.32 14.92
C ASN A 151 26.84 11.25 14.10
N ARG A 152 26.23 10.74 13.02
CA ARG A 152 25.28 11.44 12.16
C ARG A 152 23.88 10.84 12.19
N MET A 153 23.65 9.89 13.11
CA MET A 153 22.33 9.25 13.21
C MET A 153 21.33 10.20 13.89
N VAL A 154 20.24 10.46 13.20
CA VAL A 154 19.11 11.25 13.68
C VAL A 154 17.83 10.48 13.42
N MET A 155 17.00 10.32 14.45
CA MET A 155 15.66 9.81 14.34
C MET A 155 14.70 10.84 14.91
N ALA A 156 13.71 11.23 14.12
CA ALA A 156 12.70 12.22 14.51
C ALA A 156 11.31 11.62 14.38
N ARG A 157 10.34 12.21 15.07
CA ARG A 157 8.93 11.79 14.95
C ARG A 157 8.38 12.08 13.55
N GLU A 158 7.89 11.07 12.88
CA GLU A 158 7.25 11.19 11.57
C GLU A 158 5.74 11.38 11.70
N VAL A 159 5.04 10.46 12.40
CA VAL A 159 3.58 10.49 12.49
C VAL A 159 3.08 10.26 13.91
N ILE A 160 1.88 10.79 14.21
CA ILE A 160 1.05 10.38 15.35
C ILE A 160 -0.29 9.91 14.80
N ALA A 161 -0.66 8.67 15.13
CA ALA A 161 -1.90 8.04 14.71
C ALA A 161 -2.67 7.53 15.92
N ASN A 162 -4.00 7.60 15.89
CA ASN A 162 -4.83 7.04 16.97
C ASN A 162 -5.12 5.55 16.80
N LYS A 163 -5.01 5.03 15.57
CA LYS A 163 -5.19 3.61 15.24
C LYS A 163 -4.15 3.17 14.21
N GLY A 164 -3.65 1.95 14.37
CA GLY A 164 -2.77 1.30 13.42
C GLY A 164 -3.13 -0.17 13.26
N LEU A 165 -3.06 -0.67 12.03
CA LEU A 165 -3.32 -2.07 11.69
C LEU A 165 -2.21 -2.58 10.78
N TRP A 166 -1.51 -3.63 11.21
CA TRP A 166 -0.47 -4.33 10.45
C TRP A 166 -0.99 -5.68 9.99
N THR A 167 -1.11 -5.87 8.67
CA THR A 167 -1.61 -7.13 8.10
C THR A 167 -0.49 -8.11 7.76
N ALA A 168 0.72 -7.60 7.52
CA ALA A 168 1.94 -8.36 7.28
C ALA A 168 3.16 -7.42 7.30
N LYS A 169 4.36 -7.99 7.17
CA LYS A 169 5.59 -7.21 6.97
C LYS A 169 5.44 -6.25 5.79
N LYS A 170 5.72 -4.96 6.02
CA LYS A 170 5.59 -3.86 5.04
C LYS A 170 4.15 -3.61 4.53
N ARG A 171 3.15 -4.09 5.25
CA ARG A 171 1.72 -3.91 4.91
C ARG A 171 0.97 -3.40 6.12
N TYR A 172 0.67 -2.11 6.14
CA TYR A 172 0.00 -1.48 7.28
C TYR A 172 -0.88 -0.29 6.88
N ILE A 173 -1.75 0.07 7.80
CA ILE A 173 -2.67 1.20 7.72
C ILE A 173 -2.56 1.98 9.01
N LEU A 174 -2.41 3.30 8.93
CA LEU A 174 -2.44 4.23 10.06
C LEU A 174 -3.50 5.29 9.84
N ASN A 175 -4.23 5.62 10.90
CA ASN A 175 -5.17 6.75 10.93
C ASN A 175 -4.46 7.96 11.55
N VAL A 176 -3.84 8.79 10.71
CA VAL A 176 -2.84 9.80 11.08
C VAL A 176 -3.50 11.14 11.40
N PHE A 177 -3.22 11.67 12.59
CA PHE A 177 -3.62 13.01 13.04
C PHE A 177 -2.51 14.06 12.91
N ASP A 178 -1.25 13.62 12.92
CA ASP A 178 -0.10 14.49 12.69
C ASP A 178 0.94 13.80 11.81
N SER A 179 1.49 14.55 10.86
CA SER A 179 2.63 14.12 10.05
C SER A 179 3.67 15.23 10.01
N GLU A 180 4.85 14.95 10.58
CA GLU A 180 5.99 15.89 10.62
C GLU A 180 5.62 17.29 11.17
N GLY A 181 4.73 17.34 12.18
CA GLY A 181 4.24 18.59 12.78
C GLY A 181 3.04 19.22 12.09
N ILE A 182 2.57 18.68 10.97
CA ILE A 182 1.35 19.14 10.30
C ILE A 182 0.15 18.42 10.92
N ARG A 183 -0.70 19.17 11.63
CA ARG A 183 -1.95 18.69 12.24
C ARG A 183 -3.05 18.54 11.20
N TYR A 184 -3.81 17.46 11.31
CA TYR A 184 -5.01 17.23 10.49
C TYR A 184 -6.25 17.31 11.37
N SER A 185 -7.20 18.20 11.00
CA SER A 185 -8.51 18.31 11.65
C SER A 185 -9.36 17.05 11.43
N THR A 186 -9.19 16.43 10.26
CA THR A 186 -9.75 15.11 9.93
C THR A 186 -8.57 14.18 9.66
N PRO A 187 -8.51 13.00 10.31
CA PRO A 187 -7.38 12.11 10.15
C PRO A 187 -7.18 11.64 8.71
N LYS A 188 -5.94 11.47 8.31
CA LYS A 188 -5.58 10.97 6.99
C LYS A 188 -5.08 9.54 7.08
N LEU A 189 -5.54 8.70 6.16
CA LEU A 189 -5.07 7.33 6.05
C LEU A 189 -3.67 7.28 5.40
N LYS A 190 -2.68 6.77 6.14
CA LYS A 190 -1.38 6.34 5.59
C LYS A 190 -1.44 4.85 5.35
N ILE A 191 -1.45 4.45 4.07
CA ILE A 191 -1.60 3.05 3.64
C ILE A 191 -0.33 2.62 2.92
N MET A 192 0.29 1.54 3.38
CA MET A 192 1.52 1.02 2.82
C MET A 192 1.38 -0.46 2.43
N GLY A 193 1.82 -0.78 1.20
CA GLY A 193 1.92 -2.16 0.71
C GLY A 193 0.58 -2.87 0.43
N ILE A 194 -0.55 -2.20 0.60
CA ILE A 194 -1.89 -2.75 0.40
C ILE A 194 -2.37 -2.48 -1.04
N GLU A 195 -3.31 -3.27 -1.52
CA GLU A 195 -3.82 -3.26 -2.89
C GLU A 195 -4.39 -1.90 -3.33
N THR A 196 -4.86 -1.08 -2.38
CA THR A 196 -5.34 0.29 -2.64
C THR A 196 -4.29 1.22 -3.25
N THR A 197 -3.01 0.93 -3.04
CA THR A 197 -1.89 1.74 -3.54
C THR A 197 -1.22 1.13 -4.78
N ARG A 198 -1.59 -0.08 -5.16
CA ARG A 198 -0.94 -0.82 -6.25
C ARG A 198 -1.59 -0.51 -7.60
N SER A 199 -0.78 -0.16 -8.59
CA SER A 199 -1.23 0.04 -9.98
C SER A 199 -1.78 -1.23 -10.64
N SER A 200 -1.50 -2.39 -10.07
CA SER A 200 -2.00 -3.70 -10.52
C SER A 200 -3.43 -4.01 -10.09
N THR A 201 -4.07 -3.16 -9.29
CA THR A 201 -5.47 -3.24 -8.89
C THR A 201 -6.31 -2.28 -9.75
N PRO A 202 -7.50 -2.64 -10.23
CA PRO A 202 -8.36 -1.75 -11.00
C PRO A 202 -8.65 -0.44 -10.25
N ALA A 203 -8.70 0.70 -10.98
CA ALA A 203 -8.81 2.01 -10.35
C ALA A 203 -10.08 2.18 -9.51
N ILE A 204 -11.22 1.67 -10.00
CA ILE A 204 -12.49 1.70 -9.27
C ILE A 204 -12.39 0.90 -7.98
N VAL A 205 -11.81 -0.31 -8.04
CA VAL A 205 -11.64 -1.18 -6.87
C VAL A 205 -10.71 -0.53 -5.83
N ARG A 206 -9.63 0.14 -6.27
CA ARG A 206 -8.74 0.87 -5.34
C ARG A 206 -9.46 1.95 -4.55
N LYS A 207 -10.37 2.67 -5.20
CA LYS A 207 -11.19 3.72 -4.57
C LYS A 207 -12.08 3.11 -3.49
N GLU A 208 -12.80 2.05 -3.83
CA GLU A 208 -13.75 1.40 -2.93
C GLU A 208 -13.04 0.67 -1.78
N LEU A 209 -11.91 0.01 -2.03
CA LEU A 209 -11.06 -0.56 -0.97
C LEU A 209 -10.56 0.51 0.00
N LYS A 210 -10.22 1.70 -0.49
CA LYS A 210 -9.81 2.81 0.38
C LYS A 210 -10.95 3.29 1.26
N GLU A 211 -12.17 3.34 0.75
CA GLU A 211 -13.34 3.70 1.54
C GLU A 211 -13.68 2.60 2.57
N CYS A 212 -13.58 1.33 2.20
CA CYS A 212 -13.68 0.23 3.17
C CYS A 212 -12.68 0.37 4.33
N ILE A 213 -11.43 0.71 4.02
CA ILE A 213 -10.42 0.96 5.04
C ILE A 213 -10.81 2.17 5.92
N ASN A 214 -11.34 3.23 5.34
CA ASN A 214 -11.82 4.39 6.10
C ASN A 214 -12.95 4.01 7.06
N ILE A 215 -13.89 3.17 6.63
CA ILE A 215 -14.96 2.63 7.48
C ILE A 215 -14.37 1.77 8.61
N ILE A 216 -13.46 0.83 8.32
CA ILE A 216 -12.79 -0.01 9.32
C ILE A 216 -12.08 0.83 10.40
N MET A 217 -11.45 1.92 9.99
CA MET A 217 -10.71 2.77 10.93
C MET A 217 -11.61 3.68 11.79
N ASN A 218 -12.80 4.05 11.30
CA ASN A 218 -13.59 5.12 11.90
C ASN A 218 -15.05 4.77 12.23
N LYS A 219 -15.56 3.61 11.80
CA LYS A 219 -16.96 3.17 11.99
C LYS A 219 -17.02 1.74 12.52
N ASP A 220 -18.19 1.12 12.41
CA ASP A 220 -18.53 -0.21 12.89
C ASP A 220 -18.66 -1.24 11.74
N GLU A 221 -18.77 -2.52 12.13
CA GLU A 221 -18.86 -3.66 11.21
C GLU A 221 -20.15 -3.65 10.39
N ASP A 222 -21.30 -3.25 10.96
CA ASP A 222 -22.57 -3.22 10.23
C ASP A 222 -22.51 -2.22 9.07
N THR A 223 -21.99 -1.01 9.32
CA THR A 223 -21.75 0.01 8.27
C THR A 223 -20.80 -0.54 7.17
N PHE A 224 -19.80 -1.30 7.56
CA PHE A 224 -18.86 -1.92 6.63
C PHE A 224 -19.54 -2.97 5.75
N ILE A 225 -20.33 -3.89 6.33
CA ILE A 225 -21.04 -4.92 5.61
C ILE A 225 -22.03 -4.30 4.61
N ASP A 226 -22.82 -3.31 5.04
CA ASP A 226 -23.78 -2.61 4.17
C ASP A 226 -23.09 -1.96 2.98
N TYR A 227 -21.91 -1.35 3.22
CA TYR A 227 -21.10 -0.76 2.15
C TYR A 227 -20.60 -1.79 1.14
N VAL A 228 -20.06 -2.92 1.62
CA VAL A 228 -19.57 -4.01 0.77
C VAL A 228 -20.70 -4.58 -0.10
N GLN A 229 -21.90 -4.77 0.47
CA GLN A 229 -23.07 -5.28 -0.27
C GLN A 229 -23.57 -4.26 -1.32
N ALA A 230 -23.56 -2.98 -1.00
CA ALA A 230 -23.92 -1.93 -1.96
C ALA A 230 -22.92 -1.89 -3.13
N PHE A 231 -21.62 -1.98 -2.85
CA PHE A 231 -20.60 -2.02 -3.89
C PHE A 231 -20.70 -3.29 -4.74
N LYS A 232 -20.96 -4.47 -4.14
CA LYS A 232 -21.17 -5.72 -4.89
C LYS A 232 -22.26 -5.55 -5.96
N LYS A 233 -23.40 -4.94 -5.60
CA LYS A 233 -24.49 -4.67 -6.56
C LYS A 233 -24.05 -3.77 -7.72
N SER A 234 -23.34 -2.70 -7.43
CA SER A 234 -22.85 -1.79 -8.47
C SER A 234 -21.73 -2.41 -9.32
N PHE A 235 -20.86 -3.21 -8.71
CA PHE A 235 -19.78 -3.91 -9.41
C PHE A 235 -20.30 -4.86 -10.49
N MET A 236 -21.39 -5.57 -10.23
CA MET A 236 -21.99 -6.52 -11.18
C MET A 236 -22.50 -5.86 -12.48
N ALA A 237 -22.66 -4.53 -12.49
CA ALA A 237 -23.09 -3.76 -13.67
C ALA A 237 -21.92 -3.08 -14.41
N LEU A 238 -20.68 -3.25 -13.94
CA LEU A 238 -19.51 -2.59 -14.54
C LEU A 238 -19.01 -3.36 -15.77
N PRO A 239 -18.55 -2.66 -16.83
CA PRO A 239 -17.95 -3.30 -17.99
C PRO A 239 -16.57 -3.89 -17.65
N ALA A 240 -16.18 -4.92 -18.40
CA ALA A 240 -14.94 -5.67 -18.20
C ALA A 240 -13.69 -4.80 -18.10
N ASP A 241 -13.58 -3.75 -18.90
CA ASP A 241 -12.40 -2.87 -18.94
C ASP A 241 -12.18 -2.07 -17.65
N GLN A 242 -13.23 -1.80 -16.86
CA GLN A 242 -13.14 -1.08 -15.59
C GLN A 242 -12.74 -1.97 -14.42
N ILE A 243 -13.09 -3.26 -14.47
CA ILE A 243 -12.84 -4.22 -13.40
C ILE A 243 -11.63 -5.13 -13.65
N ALA A 244 -11.06 -5.08 -14.86
CA ALA A 244 -9.95 -5.91 -15.27
C ALA A 244 -8.65 -5.55 -14.55
N PHE A 245 -7.84 -6.57 -14.23
CA PHE A 245 -6.53 -6.42 -13.59
C PHE A 245 -5.48 -5.87 -14.56
N PRO A 246 -4.88 -4.69 -14.29
CA PRO A 246 -3.71 -4.23 -15.05
C PRO A 246 -2.48 -5.09 -14.77
N ARG A 247 -1.78 -5.53 -15.80
CA ARG A 247 -0.51 -6.30 -15.71
C ARG A 247 0.41 -5.96 -16.88
N SER A 248 1.68 -6.31 -16.72
CA SER A 248 2.63 -6.36 -17.84
C SER A 248 2.81 -7.81 -18.27
N VAL A 249 2.98 -8.04 -19.56
CA VAL A 249 3.17 -9.37 -20.14
C VAL A 249 4.65 -9.59 -20.40
N ASN A 250 5.26 -10.56 -19.71
CA ASN A 250 6.65 -10.93 -19.92
C ASN A 250 6.78 -12.44 -20.14
N GLY A 251 7.56 -12.83 -21.12
CA GLY A 251 7.84 -14.24 -21.44
C GLY A 251 6.84 -14.86 -22.41
N LEU A 252 6.18 -14.09 -23.31
CA LEU A 252 5.25 -14.61 -24.31
C LEU A 252 5.88 -15.78 -25.10
N LEU A 253 7.07 -15.60 -25.65
CA LEU A 253 7.76 -16.65 -26.43
C LEU A 253 8.11 -17.88 -25.57
N LYS A 254 8.48 -17.65 -24.31
CA LYS A 254 8.81 -18.73 -23.36
C LYS A 254 7.62 -19.67 -23.11
N TYR A 255 6.42 -19.11 -23.04
CA TYR A 255 5.21 -19.83 -22.65
C TYR A 255 4.30 -20.20 -23.82
N THR A 256 4.61 -19.76 -25.04
CA THR A 256 3.87 -20.18 -26.24
C THR A 256 4.06 -21.68 -26.50
N ASP A 257 2.95 -22.34 -26.89
CA ASP A 257 2.91 -23.73 -27.34
C ASP A 257 2.05 -23.79 -28.61
N SER A 258 2.54 -24.55 -29.63
CA SER A 258 1.87 -24.66 -30.91
C SER A 258 0.65 -25.60 -30.88
N SER A 259 0.61 -26.53 -29.95
CA SER A 259 -0.45 -27.54 -29.85
C SER A 259 -1.56 -27.13 -28.87
N THR A 260 -1.21 -26.41 -27.79
CA THR A 260 -2.12 -26.10 -26.68
C THR A 260 -2.28 -24.60 -26.40
N ILE A 261 -1.83 -23.72 -27.31
CA ILE A 261 -1.81 -22.26 -27.20
C ILE A 261 -0.74 -21.80 -26.16
N TYR A 262 -0.68 -22.40 -24.99
CA TYR A 262 0.26 -22.06 -23.91
C TYR A 262 0.72 -23.31 -23.13
N LYS A 263 1.90 -23.22 -22.53
CA LYS A 263 2.49 -24.30 -21.71
C LYS A 263 1.85 -24.39 -20.33
N LYS A 264 1.97 -25.55 -19.70
CA LYS A 264 1.59 -25.73 -18.29
C LYS A 264 2.35 -24.73 -17.40
N SER A 265 1.72 -24.22 -16.35
CA SER A 265 2.29 -23.24 -15.40
C SER A 265 2.55 -21.83 -16.00
N THR A 266 1.91 -21.48 -17.10
CA THR A 266 1.95 -20.12 -17.65
C THR A 266 1.30 -19.12 -16.67
N PRO A 267 1.95 -17.99 -16.37
CA PRO A 267 1.34 -16.94 -15.54
C PRO A 267 0.03 -16.44 -16.13
N ILE A 268 -0.97 -16.14 -15.28
CA ILE A 268 -2.35 -15.88 -15.70
C ILE A 268 -2.49 -14.77 -16.74
N ALA A 269 -1.75 -13.67 -16.58
CA ALA A 269 -1.78 -12.55 -17.54
C ALA A 269 -1.19 -12.93 -18.90
N VAL A 270 -0.12 -13.75 -18.90
CA VAL A 270 0.51 -14.25 -20.12
C VAL A 270 -0.38 -15.30 -20.79
N LYS A 271 -1.02 -16.17 -20.01
CA LYS A 271 -2.01 -17.13 -20.49
C LYS A 271 -3.14 -16.39 -21.24
N GLY A 272 -3.75 -15.40 -20.61
CA GLY A 272 -4.80 -14.60 -21.24
C GLY A 272 -4.33 -13.87 -22.49
N ALA A 273 -3.07 -13.38 -22.52
CA ALA A 273 -2.49 -12.72 -23.71
C ALA A 273 -2.28 -13.69 -24.88
N LEU A 274 -1.83 -14.90 -24.61
CA LEU A 274 -1.68 -15.94 -25.64
C LEU A 274 -3.05 -16.37 -26.21
N ILE A 275 -4.06 -16.52 -25.34
CA ILE A 275 -5.45 -16.79 -25.74
C ILE A 275 -5.98 -15.64 -26.62
N TYR A 276 -5.80 -14.38 -26.22
CA TYR A 276 -6.17 -13.21 -27.03
C TYR A 276 -5.52 -13.25 -28.39
N ASN A 277 -4.19 -13.42 -28.46
CA ASN A 277 -3.44 -13.46 -29.70
C ASN A 277 -3.90 -14.62 -30.62
N HIS A 278 -4.22 -15.77 -30.04
CA HIS A 278 -4.78 -16.91 -30.78
C HIS A 278 -6.14 -16.53 -31.42
N ASN A 279 -7.05 -15.95 -30.65
CA ASN A 279 -8.38 -15.55 -31.15
C ASN A 279 -8.29 -14.45 -32.22
N ILE A 280 -7.42 -13.46 -32.06
CA ILE A 280 -7.19 -12.44 -33.11
C ILE A 280 -6.76 -13.08 -34.45
N LYS A 281 -5.94 -14.14 -34.41
CA LYS A 281 -5.53 -14.88 -35.61
C LYS A 281 -6.67 -15.72 -36.16
N THR A 282 -7.32 -16.52 -35.34
CA THR A 282 -8.37 -17.47 -35.74
C THR A 282 -9.59 -16.75 -36.32
N MET A 283 -10.00 -15.64 -35.70
CA MET A 283 -11.12 -14.81 -36.18
C MET A 283 -10.70 -13.81 -37.28
N ARG A 284 -9.44 -13.85 -37.73
CA ARG A 284 -8.90 -12.98 -38.80
C ARG A 284 -9.01 -11.48 -38.51
N LEU A 285 -8.94 -11.09 -37.25
CA LEU A 285 -9.10 -9.72 -36.75
C LEU A 285 -7.80 -8.90 -36.78
N GLY A 286 -6.67 -9.47 -37.22
CA GLY A 286 -5.34 -8.84 -37.18
C GLY A 286 -5.18 -7.54 -37.96
N LYS A 287 -6.10 -7.26 -38.92
CA LYS A 287 -6.14 -5.95 -39.63
C LYS A 287 -6.73 -4.84 -38.74
N LYS A 288 -7.59 -5.18 -37.80
CA LYS A 288 -8.34 -4.24 -36.96
C LYS A 288 -7.72 -4.09 -35.57
N TYR A 289 -7.21 -5.19 -35.01
CA TYR A 289 -6.65 -5.23 -33.66
C TYR A 289 -5.23 -5.79 -33.67
N LYS A 290 -4.34 -5.12 -32.92
CA LYS A 290 -2.96 -5.58 -32.78
C LYS A 290 -2.88 -6.76 -31.81
N GLN A 291 -1.95 -7.67 -32.07
CA GLN A 291 -1.57 -8.70 -31.12
C GLN A 291 -0.76 -8.09 -29.98
N ILE A 292 -0.94 -8.65 -28.79
CA ILE A 292 -0.16 -8.28 -27.59
C ILE A 292 1.30 -8.71 -27.80
N GLN A 293 2.23 -7.81 -27.52
CA GLN A 293 3.66 -8.00 -27.65
C GLN A 293 4.34 -8.17 -26.29
N GLU A 294 5.59 -8.64 -26.31
CA GLU A 294 6.44 -8.75 -25.13
C GLU A 294 6.59 -7.39 -24.42
N GLY A 295 6.45 -7.36 -23.08
CA GLY A 295 6.58 -6.15 -22.27
C GLY A 295 5.38 -5.22 -22.27
N GLU A 296 4.34 -5.47 -23.07
CA GLU A 296 3.16 -4.59 -23.12
C GLU A 296 2.36 -4.62 -21.83
N LYS A 297 1.75 -3.46 -21.52
CA LYS A 297 0.76 -3.35 -20.46
C LYS A 297 -0.60 -3.77 -20.99
N ILE A 298 -1.22 -4.71 -20.30
CA ILE A 298 -2.53 -5.27 -20.61
C ILE A 298 -3.45 -5.23 -19.41
N LYS A 299 -4.70 -5.56 -19.63
CA LYS A 299 -5.66 -5.90 -18.60
C LYS A 299 -6.14 -7.33 -18.81
N PHE A 300 -6.53 -8.03 -17.73
CA PHE A 300 -7.15 -9.34 -17.85
C PHE A 300 -8.38 -9.48 -16.96
N VAL A 301 -9.31 -10.31 -17.36
CA VAL A 301 -10.50 -10.70 -16.61
C VAL A 301 -10.64 -12.23 -16.52
N TYR A 302 -11.31 -12.67 -15.48
CA TYR A 302 -11.75 -14.07 -15.35
C TYR A 302 -13.00 -14.31 -16.17
N LEU A 303 -13.09 -15.49 -16.78
CA LEU A 303 -14.20 -15.90 -17.62
C LEU A 303 -14.96 -17.05 -16.99
N LYS A 304 -16.27 -17.09 -17.22
CA LYS A 304 -17.10 -18.27 -17.01
C LYS A 304 -16.62 -19.42 -17.90
N THR A 305 -16.87 -20.62 -17.50
CA THR A 305 -16.62 -21.82 -18.31
C THR A 305 -17.94 -22.59 -18.48
N PRO A 306 -18.25 -23.11 -19.71
CA PRO A 306 -17.47 -22.98 -20.93
C PRO A 306 -17.55 -21.59 -21.57
N ASN A 307 -16.53 -21.20 -22.36
CA ASN A 307 -16.50 -19.96 -23.13
C ASN A 307 -15.86 -20.17 -24.51
N PRO A 308 -16.04 -19.22 -25.47
CA PRO A 308 -15.58 -19.42 -26.85
C PRO A 308 -14.09 -19.13 -27.06
N PHE A 309 -13.34 -18.67 -26.04
CA PHE A 309 -11.96 -18.18 -26.21
C PHE A 309 -10.90 -19.25 -26.01
N GLY A 310 -11.18 -20.28 -25.26
CA GLY A 310 -10.27 -21.39 -24.98
C GLY A 310 -10.06 -22.29 -26.19
N GLY A 311 -9.00 -23.11 -26.15
CA GLY A 311 -8.82 -24.19 -27.11
C GLY A 311 -10.01 -25.17 -27.11
N SER A 312 -9.84 -26.31 -27.73
CA SER A 312 -10.92 -27.30 -27.95
C SER A 312 -11.70 -27.77 -26.68
N SER A 313 -11.21 -27.48 -25.47
CA SER A 313 -11.87 -27.82 -24.21
C SER A 313 -12.85 -26.75 -23.67
N GLY A 314 -12.72 -25.48 -24.10
CA GLY A 314 -13.52 -24.37 -23.56
C GLY A 314 -13.31 -24.10 -22.08
N GLU A 315 -12.26 -24.68 -21.49
CA GLU A 315 -11.99 -24.63 -20.04
C GLU A 315 -11.12 -23.44 -19.60
N ASP A 316 -10.70 -22.60 -20.55
CA ASP A 316 -9.88 -21.46 -20.22
C ASP A 316 -10.69 -20.35 -19.54
N HIS A 317 -10.28 -20.01 -18.33
CA HIS A 317 -11.00 -19.12 -17.42
C HIS A 317 -10.40 -17.70 -17.36
N VAL A 318 -9.64 -17.29 -18.38
CA VAL A 318 -9.00 -15.96 -18.40
C VAL A 318 -8.79 -15.48 -19.83
N ILE A 319 -8.99 -14.17 -20.05
CA ILE A 319 -8.56 -13.50 -21.27
C ILE A 319 -7.90 -12.18 -20.92
N SER A 320 -6.84 -11.85 -21.65
CA SER A 320 -6.21 -10.52 -21.56
C SER A 320 -6.53 -9.70 -22.80
N PHE A 321 -6.46 -8.40 -22.66
CA PHE A 321 -6.66 -7.47 -23.78
C PHE A 321 -5.80 -6.21 -23.56
N PRO A 322 -5.38 -5.53 -24.64
CA PRO A 322 -4.74 -4.21 -24.55
C PRO A 322 -5.78 -3.15 -24.13
N THR A 323 -5.54 -1.89 -24.45
CA THR A 323 -6.47 -0.79 -24.07
C THR A 323 -7.85 -0.94 -24.72
N VAL A 324 -7.93 -1.51 -25.93
CA VAL A 324 -9.19 -1.69 -26.68
C VAL A 324 -9.58 -3.17 -26.68
N ILE A 325 -10.78 -3.44 -26.22
CA ILE A 325 -11.39 -4.78 -26.31
C ILE A 325 -12.00 -4.95 -27.71
N PRO A 326 -11.70 -6.05 -28.44
CA PRO A 326 -12.39 -6.36 -29.68
C PRO A 326 -13.91 -6.51 -29.44
N LYS A 327 -14.72 -5.75 -30.17
CA LYS A 327 -16.19 -5.83 -30.04
C LYS A 327 -16.70 -7.22 -30.40
N GLU A 328 -16.04 -7.88 -31.35
CA GLU A 328 -16.36 -9.24 -31.81
C GLU A 328 -16.16 -10.31 -30.75
N PHE A 329 -15.51 -9.97 -29.66
CA PHE A 329 -15.31 -10.92 -28.55
C PHE A 329 -16.50 -10.95 -27.58
N GLU A 330 -17.33 -9.89 -27.52
CA GLU A 330 -18.47 -9.79 -26.60
C GLU A 330 -18.08 -10.23 -25.17
N ILE A 331 -16.88 -9.79 -24.73
CA ILE A 331 -16.23 -10.27 -23.49
C ILE A 331 -17.14 -10.12 -22.28
N ASP A 332 -17.92 -9.03 -22.20
CA ASP A 332 -18.76 -8.73 -21.05
C ASP A 332 -19.77 -9.86 -20.74
N ASP A 333 -20.25 -10.58 -21.76
CA ASP A 333 -21.19 -11.69 -21.58
C ASP A 333 -20.54 -12.92 -20.91
N PHE A 334 -19.24 -13.06 -21.08
CA PHE A 334 -18.47 -14.20 -20.59
C PHE A 334 -17.69 -13.92 -19.30
N VAL A 335 -17.65 -12.68 -18.82
CA VAL A 335 -16.93 -12.37 -17.56
C VAL A 335 -17.61 -13.11 -16.40
N ASP A 336 -16.80 -13.82 -15.61
CA ASP A 336 -17.24 -14.30 -14.30
C ASP A 336 -17.17 -13.17 -13.28
N MET A 337 -18.25 -12.42 -13.17
CA MET A 337 -18.36 -11.24 -12.30
C MET A 337 -18.17 -11.59 -10.83
N ASN A 338 -18.62 -12.79 -10.39
CA ASN A 338 -18.46 -13.19 -8.99
C ASN A 338 -17.00 -13.49 -8.67
N LEU A 339 -16.33 -14.29 -9.51
CA LEU A 339 -14.92 -14.57 -9.35
C LEU A 339 -14.05 -13.29 -9.49
N GLN A 340 -14.44 -12.42 -10.44
CA GLN A 340 -13.76 -11.13 -10.63
C GLN A 340 -13.88 -10.25 -9.37
N PHE A 341 -15.06 -10.16 -8.77
CA PHE A 341 -15.30 -9.44 -7.52
C PHE A 341 -14.51 -10.05 -6.36
N GLU A 342 -14.57 -11.37 -6.21
CA GLU A 342 -13.80 -12.09 -5.20
C GLU A 342 -12.30 -11.75 -5.31
N LYS A 343 -11.71 -11.93 -6.48
CA LYS A 343 -10.26 -11.76 -6.69
C LYS A 343 -9.78 -10.31 -6.65
N THR A 344 -10.61 -9.36 -7.12
CA THR A 344 -10.21 -7.95 -7.14
C THR A 344 -10.45 -7.25 -5.82
N PHE A 345 -11.53 -7.58 -5.10
CA PHE A 345 -12.02 -6.83 -3.96
C PHE A 345 -12.06 -7.64 -2.66
N LEU A 346 -12.69 -8.83 -2.63
CA LEU A 346 -12.86 -9.57 -1.38
C LEU A 346 -11.54 -10.18 -0.88
N ASP A 347 -10.71 -10.77 -1.73
CA ASP A 347 -9.43 -11.36 -1.32
C ASP A 347 -8.50 -10.33 -0.63
N PRO A 348 -8.29 -9.10 -1.18
CA PRO A 348 -7.60 -8.03 -0.49
C PRO A 348 -8.22 -7.63 0.86
N LEU A 349 -9.55 -7.51 0.92
CA LEU A 349 -10.27 -7.17 2.16
C LEU A 349 -10.13 -8.25 3.22
N ASN A 350 -10.30 -9.51 2.87
CA ASN A 350 -10.21 -10.63 3.79
C ASN A 350 -8.83 -10.69 4.47
N THR A 351 -7.77 -10.25 3.79
CA THR A 351 -6.43 -10.13 4.40
C THR A 351 -6.41 -9.10 5.53
N ILE A 352 -7.22 -8.04 5.44
CA ILE A 352 -7.34 -6.99 6.46
C ILE A 352 -8.28 -7.47 7.58
N LEU A 353 -9.45 -8.00 7.24
CA LEU A 353 -10.52 -8.37 8.16
C LEU A 353 -10.13 -9.48 9.12
N LYS A 354 -9.31 -10.44 8.67
CA LYS A 354 -8.77 -11.52 9.53
C LYS A 354 -8.05 -11.00 10.77
N ASN A 355 -7.47 -9.80 10.72
CA ASN A 355 -6.74 -9.23 11.85
C ASN A 355 -7.64 -8.50 12.85
N ILE A 356 -8.89 -8.19 12.48
CA ILE A 356 -9.85 -7.48 13.33
C ILE A 356 -11.09 -8.31 13.67
N GLY A 357 -11.20 -9.52 13.09
CA GLY A 357 -12.32 -10.43 13.35
C GLY A 357 -13.63 -10.03 12.67
N TRP A 358 -13.60 -9.12 11.68
CA TRP A 358 -14.77 -8.71 10.90
C TRP A 358 -15.02 -9.62 9.70
N GLU A 359 -16.27 -9.62 9.22
CA GLU A 359 -16.73 -10.41 8.07
C GLU A 359 -17.27 -9.49 6.96
N THR A 360 -17.35 -10.02 5.74
CA THR A 360 -17.93 -9.30 4.58
C THR A 360 -19.43 -9.50 4.43
N GLU A 361 -20.00 -10.42 5.19
CA GLU A 361 -21.44 -10.79 5.16
C GLU A 361 -21.91 -11.03 6.60
N LYS A 362 -23.18 -10.71 6.88
CA LYS A 362 -23.79 -11.00 8.19
C LYS A 362 -23.85 -12.52 8.39
N LYS A 363 -23.30 -13.00 9.50
CA LYS A 363 -23.45 -14.41 9.89
C LYS A 363 -24.92 -14.66 10.18
N ASN A 364 -25.51 -15.61 9.45
CA ASN A 364 -26.79 -16.21 9.86
C ASN A 364 -26.54 -17.06 11.11
N THR A 365 -26.47 -16.45 12.27
CA THR A 365 -26.50 -17.18 13.53
C THR A 365 -27.94 -17.63 13.80
N LEU A 366 -28.11 -18.80 14.40
CA LEU A 366 -29.43 -19.27 14.82
C LEU A 366 -30.17 -18.23 15.67
N GLU A 367 -29.44 -17.38 16.41
CA GLU A 367 -29.97 -16.25 17.17
C GLU A 367 -30.64 -15.17 16.31
N SER A 368 -30.18 -14.98 15.05
CA SER A 368 -30.81 -14.02 14.12
C SER A 368 -32.13 -14.51 13.53
N LEU A 369 -32.50 -15.76 13.76
CA LEU A 369 -33.79 -16.33 13.37
C LEU A 369 -34.86 -16.17 14.45
N PHE A 370 -34.47 -15.73 15.65
CA PHE A 370 -35.35 -15.55 16.82
C PHE A 370 -35.55 -14.10 17.26
N ASN A 371 -34.91 -13.14 16.55
CA ASN A 371 -35.15 -11.72 16.64
C ASN A 371 -35.84 -11.22 15.37
#